data_f1ab6849f64521b33be3aec0f4a51398
#
_entry.id   f1ab6849f64521b33be3aec0f4a51398
#
_cell.length_a   1.000
_cell.length_b   1.000
_cell.length_c   1.000
_cell.angle_alpha   90.00
_cell.angle_beta   90.00
_cell.angle_gamma   90.00
#
_symmetry.space_group_name_H-M   'P 1'
#
loop_
_entity.id
_entity.type
_entity.pdbx_description
1 polymer ?
#
loop_
_entity_poly.entity_id
_entity_poly.type
_entity_poly.pdbx_seq_one_letter_code
_entity_poly.pdbx_strand_id
1 'polypeptide(L)'
;MCFPRDYVDPGVWAREVQLLMRDYPFDEVMATRLFHAAVSYLITAIDKWGQGLEMCCGRTVDIAVHTFILDTRNYRESCHRHFDGRFLEHIPEIDFTYDGSVERTAQIIADNGFEVDWKLWEADYGKCGPCRPRENCH
;
A
#
# COMPACT_ATOMS: atom_id res chain seq x y z
N MET A 1 -5.37 16.99 -6.48
CA MET A 1 -4.43 16.07 -5.80
C MET A 1 -5.18 15.25 -4.78
N CYS A 2 -4.89 13.97 -4.71
CA CYS A 2 -5.52 13.07 -3.76
C CYS A 2 -4.65 12.94 -2.51
N PHE A 3 -5.28 12.92 -1.35
CA PHE A 3 -4.58 12.81 -0.08
C PHE A 3 -4.96 11.50 0.61
N PRO A 4 -4.00 10.61 0.88
CA PRO A 4 -4.30 9.33 1.52
C PRO A 4 -5.05 9.45 2.84
N ARG A 5 -4.81 10.50 3.61
CA ARG A 5 -5.50 10.73 4.88
C ARG A 5 -7.02 10.87 4.75
N ASP A 6 -7.50 11.23 3.56
CA ASP A 6 -8.94 11.36 3.30
C ASP A 6 -9.64 10.01 3.19
N TYR A 7 -8.87 8.92 3.08
CA TYR A 7 -9.39 7.57 2.87
C TYR A 7 -9.23 6.67 4.09
N VAL A 8 -8.80 7.22 5.22
CA VAL A 8 -8.63 6.45 6.46
C VAL A 8 -9.07 7.34 7.63
N ASP A 9 -9.83 6.78 8.56
CA ASP A 9 -10.25 7.52 9.74
C ASP A 9 -9.02 7.99 10.54
N PRO A 10 -9.02 9.23 11.09
CA PRO A 10 -7.85 9.76 11.79
C PRO A 10 -7.34 8.90 12.94
N GLY A 11 -8.25 8.28 13.69
CA GLY A 11 -7.86 7.38 14.78
C GLY A 11 -7.18 6.12 14.29
N VAL A 12 -7.62 5.59 13.17
CA VAL A 12 -6.99 4.42 12.52
C VAL A 12 -5.62 4.81 11.99
N TRP A 13 -5.50 5.95 11.34
CA TRP A 13 -4.22 6.44 10.85
C TRP A 13 -3.18 6.52 11.97
N ALA A 14 -3.52 7.17 13.06
CA ALA A 14 -2.62 7.32 14.21
C ALA A 14 -2.23 5.96 14.79
N ARG A 15 -3.18 5.03 14.87
CA ARG A 15 -2.93 3.68 15.38
C ARG A 15 -1.94 2.92 14.50
N GLU A 16 -2.12 2.96 13.18
CA GLU A 16 -1.25 2.23 12.25
C GLU A 16 0.18 2.77 12.28
N VAL A 17 0.34 4.09 12.39
CA VAL A 17 1.66 4.71 12.56
C VAL A 17 2.32 4.19 13.85
N GLN A 18 1.56 4.11 14.95
CA GLN A 18 2.08 3.59 16.23
C GLN A 18 2.45 2.12 16.14
N LEU A 19 1.67 1.31 15.43
CA LEU A 19 1.99 -0.11 15.24
C LEU A 19 3.29 -0.29 14.47
N LEU A 20 3.54 0.53 13.45
CA LEU A 20 4.79 0.52 12.71
C LEU A 20 5.98 0.88 13.61
N MET A 21 5.81 1.87 14.48
CA MET A 21 6.85 2.27 15.43
C MET A 21 7.10 1.20 16.50
N ARG A 22 6.06 0.49 16.91
CA ARG A 22 6.18 -0.59 17.91
C ARG A 22 6.95 -1.79 17.38
N ASP A 23 6.66 -2.19 16.13
CA ASP A 23 7.15 -3.46 15.58
C ASP A 23 8.44 -3.33 14.78
N TYR A 24 8.81 -2.10 14.39
CA TYR A 24 9.97 -1.84 13.54
C TYR A 24 10.76 -0.63 14.07
N PRO A 25 12.05 -0.51 13.73
CA PRO A 25 12.88 0.61 14.20
C PRO A 25 12.64 1.89 13.40
N PHE A 26 11.38 2.26 13.21
CA PHE A 26 11.00 3.50 12.52
C PHE A 26 10.67 4.58 13.53
N ASP A 27 11.07 5.82 13.25
CA ASP A 27 10.53 6.97 13.96
C ASP A 27 9.16 7.37 13.39
N GLU A 28 8.52 8.34 14.00
CA GLU A 28 7.18 8.78 13.58
C GLU A 28 7.18 9.30 12.13
N VAL A 29 8.23 10.00 11.72
CA VAL A 29 8.34 10.54 10.36
C VAL A 29 8.38 9.42 9.34
N MET A 30 9.25 8.44 9.55
CA MET A 30 9.34 7.29 8.63
C MET A 30 8.08 6.44 8.63
N ALA A 31 7.51 6.16 9.80
CA ALA A 31 6.28 5.38 9.89
C ALA A 31 5.12 6.08 9.16
N THR A 32 5.03 7.40 9.28
CA THR A 32 4.01 8.20 8.56
C THR A 32 4.22 8.15 7.05
N ARG A 33 5.46 8.27 6.57
CA ARG A 33 5.78 8.17 5.14
C ARG A 33 5.39 6.80 4.59
N LEU A 34 5.69 5.74 5.34
CA LEU A 34 5.36 4.37 4.93
C LEU A 34 3.86 4.15 4.88
N PHE A 35 3.12 4.59 5.89
CA PHE A 35 1.68 4.40 5.89
C PHE A 35 1.00 5.24 4.80
N HIS A 36 1.47 6.45 4.57
CA HIS A 36 1.02 7.28 3.45
C HIS A 36 1.20 6.55 2.10
N ALA A 37 2.37 5.96 1.89
CA ALA A 37 2.65 5.21 0.67
C ALA A 37 1.75 3.96 0.55
N ALA A 38 1.54 3.25 1.66
CA ALA A 38 0.69 2.06 1.68
C ALA A 38 -0.76 2.40 1.33
N VAL A 39 -1.31 3.46 1.89
CA VAL A 39 -2.71 3.86 1.61
C VAL A 39 -2.86 4.32 0.17
N SER A 40 -1.95 5.15 -0.35
CA SER A 40 -2.02 5.56 -1.75
C SER A 40 -1.92 4.38 -2.71
N TYR A 41 -1.11 3.37 -2.38
CA TYR A 41 -1.05 2.11 -3.13
C TYR A 41 -2.40 1.38 -3.11
N LEU A 42 -2.98 1.20 -1.93
CA LEU A 42 -4.24 0.46 -1.78
C LEU A 42 -5.40 1.17 -2.49
N ILE A 43 -5.51 2.47 -2.36
CA ILE A 43 -6.56 3.25 -3.03
C ILE A 43 -6.39 3.19 -4.55
N THR A 44 -5.17 3.30 -5.04
CA THR A 44 -4.90 3.20 -6.48
C THR A 44 -5.27 1.81 -7.00
N ALA A 45 -4.96 0.76 -6.24
CA ALA A 45 -5.34 -0.60 -6.62
C ALA A 45 -6.88 -0.74 -6.73
N ILE A 46 -7.62 -0.11 -5.84
CA ILE A 46 -9.09 -0.08 -5.89
C ILE A 46 -9.58 0.71 -7.11
N ASP A 47 -9.02 1.91 -7.31
CA ASP A 47 -9.45 2.79 -8.42
C ASP A 47 -9.17 2.16 -9.78
N LYS A 48 -8.12 1.36 -9.89
CA LYS A 48 -7.71 0.69 -11.13
C LYS A 48 -8.18 -0.76 -11.19
N TRP A 49 -9.11 -1.14 -10.35
CA TRP A 49 -9.66 -2.49 -10.31
C TRP A 49 -10.24 -2.87 -11.68
N GLY A 50 -9.94 -4.07 -12.12
CA GLY A 50 -10.43 -4.57 -13.42
C GLY A 50 -9.54 -4.27 -14.61
N GLN A 51 -8.45 -3.51 -14.43
CA GLN A 51 -7.57 -3.14 -15.55
C GLN A 51 -6.37 -4.07 -15.74
N GLY A 52 -6.17 -5.04 -14.85
CA GLY A 52 -5.10 -6.03 -14.97
C GLY A 52 -3.69 -5.44 -14.99
N LEU A 53 -3.43 -4.42 -14.17
CA LEU A 53 -2.18 -3.65 -14.22
C LEU A 53 -0.99 -4.33 -13.53
N GLU A 54 -1.18 -5.45 -12.88
CA GLU A 54 -0.13 -6.20 -12.18
C GLU A 54 0.67 -5.31 -11.20
N MET A 55 -0.04 -4.58 -10.37
CA MET A 55 0.56 -3.68 -9.39
C MET A 55 1.30 -4.45 -8.30
N CYS A 56 2.44 -3.90 -7.85
CA CYS A 56 3.24 -4.49 -6.78
C CYS A 56 3.94 -3.38 -6.01
N CYS A 57 3.86 -3.41 -4.69
CA CYS A 57 4.67 -2.50 -3.88
C CYS A 57 6.01 -3.14 -3.54
N GLY A 58 7.01 -2.29 -3.27
CA GLY A 58 8.30 -2.75 -2.79
C GLY A 58 8.22 -3.27 -1.37
N ARG A 59 9.29 -3.94 -0.92
CA ARG A 59 9.33 -4.55 0.41
C ARG A 59 9.09 -3.56 1.54
N THR A 60 9.61 -2.35 1.40
CA THR A 60 9.50 -1.34 2.45
C THR A 60 8.05 -0.86 2.60
N VAL A 61 7.39 -0.55 1.51
CA VAL A 61 5.96 -0.16 1.52
C VAL A 61 5.10 -1.33 1.97
N ASP A 62 5.45 -2.55 1.58
CA ASP A 62 4.72 -3.76 1.96
C ASP A 62 4.67 -3.98 3.46
N ILE A 63 5.68 -3.55 4.20
CA ILE A 63 5.67 -3.58 5.66
C ILE A 63 4.45 -2.84 6.21
N ALA A 64 4.17 -1.65 5.70
CA ALA A 64 3.02 -0.86 6.14
C ALA A 64 1.70 -1.45 5.65
N VAL A 65 1.67 -2.02 4.46
CA VAL A 65 0.49 -2.73 3.95
C VAL A 65 0.17 -3.91 4.86
N HIS A 66 1.16 -4.74 5.20
CA HIS A 66 0.98 -5.87 6.09
C HIS A 66 0.52 -5.45 7.49
N THR A 67 1.12 -4.39 8.03
CA THR A 67 0.72 -3.88 9.35
C THR A 67 -0.77 -3.52 9.36
N PHE A 68 -1.25 -2.86 8.34
CA PHE A 68 -2.65 -2.49 8.22
C PHE A 68 -3.56 -3.71 8.08
N ILE A 69 -3.19 -4.64 7.20
CA ILE A 69 -3.98 -5.86 6.97
C ILE A 69 -4.07 -6.72 8.22
N LEU A 70 -3.00 -6.84 8.99
CA LEU A 70 -3.00 -7.63 10.22
C LEU A 70 -3.86 -7.02 11.33
N ASP A 71 -4.11 -5.73 11.28
CA ASP A 71 -5.11 -5.06 12.13
C ASP A 71 -6.48 -5.24 11.48
N THR A 72 -6.94 -6.48 11.44
CA THR A 72 -8.00 -6.95 10.54
C THR A 72 -9.32 -6.23 10.70
N ARG A 73 -9.70 -5.87 11.94
CA ARG A 73 -10.95 -5.12 12.17
C ARG A 73 -10.90 -3.76 11.49
N ASN A 74 -9.84 -3.00 11.72
CA ASN A 74 -9.69 -1.67 11.15
C ASN A 74 -9.49 -1.73 9.65
N TYR A 75 -8.74 -2.72 9.15
CA TYR A 75 -8.56 -2.90 7.72
C TYR A 75 -9.90 -3.20 7.03
N ARG A 76 -10.68 -4.12 7.56
CA ARG A 76 -11.98 -4.48 6.99
C ARG A 76 -12.95 -3.31 7.00
N GLU A 77 -13.01 -2.55 8.11
CA GLU A 77 -13.87 -1.38 8.19
C GLU A 77 -13.44 -0.28 7.23
N SER A 78 -12.13 -0.07 7.04
CA SER A 78 -11.60 0.89 6.08
C SER A 78 -11.94 0.49 4.65
N CYS A 79 -11.82 -0.79 4.32
CA CYS A 79 -12.24 -1.30 3.02
C CYS A 79 -13.72 -1.03 2.76
N HIS A 80 -14.56 -1.29 3.76
CA HIS A 80 -15.99 -1.08 3.64
C HIS A 80 -16.35 0.40 3.47
N ARG A 81 -15.74 1.28 4.26
CA ARG A 81 -16.09 2.71 4.28
C ARG A 81 -15.44 3.53 3.18
N HIS A 82 -14.17 3.23 2.89
CA HIS A 82 -13.32 4.12 2.10
C HIS A 82 -12.78 3.49 0.82
N PHE A 83 -12.81 2.16 0.72
CA PHE A 83 -12.25 1.42 -0.41
C PHE A 83 -13.36 0.86 -1.31
N ASP A 84 -14.38 1.67 -1.55
CA ASP A 84 -15.50 1.36 -2.44
C ASP A 84 -16.23 0.05 -2.07
N GLY A 85 -16.26 -0.27 -0.77
CA GLY A 85 -16.88 -1.49 -0.26
C GLY A 85 -16.13 -2.77 -0.61
N ARG A 86 -14.95 -2.67 -1.23
CA ARG A 86 -14.15 -3.83 -1.62
C ARG A 86 -13.18 -4.21 -0.52
N PHE A 87 -13.13 -5.50 -0.19
CA PHE A 87 -12.06 -6.04 0.64
C PHE A 87 -10.89 -6.36 -0.28
N LEU A 88 -9.85 -5.55 -0.24
CA LEU A 88 -8.68 -5.72 -1.11
C LEU A 88 -7.82 -6.85 -0.56
N GLU A 89 -7.87 -8.00 -1.21
CA GLU A 89 -7.04 -9.14 -0.85
C GLU A 89 -5.58 -8.88 -1.18
N HIS A 90 -4.71 -9.45 -0.38
CA HIS A 90 -3.26 -9.32 -0.51
C HIS A 90 -2.66 -10.71 -0.55
N ILE A 91 -2.34 -11.19 -1.75
CA ILE A 91 -2.03 -12.59 -1.99
C ILE A 91 -0.52 -12.79 -2.05
N PRO A 92 0.04 -13.69 -1.19
CA PRO A 92 1.48 -13.99 -1.25
C PRO A 92 1.86 -14.68 -2.56
N GLU A 93 2.98 -14.25 -3.10
CA GLU A 93 3.58 -14.86 -4.29
C GLU A 93 4.68 -15.84 -3.87
N ILE A 94 4.66 -17.04 -4.45
CA ILE A 94 5.66 -18.07 -4.16
C ILE A 94 6.84 -17.98 -5.11
N ASP A 95 6.58 -17.96 -6.41
CA ASP A 95 7.60 -17.92 -7.45
C ASP A 95 7.59 -16.56 -8.11
N PHE A 96 8.20 -15.56 -7.44
CA PHE A 96 8.22 -14.20 -7.95
C PHE A 96 9.57 -13.87 -8.58
N THR A 97 9.52 -13.38 -9.82
CA THR A 97 10.67 -12.80 -10.51
C THR A 97 10.44 -11.32 -10.74
N TYR A 98 11.44 -10.50 -10.45
CA TYR A 98 11.34 -9.06 -10.68
C TYR A 98 11.05 -8.75 -12.15
N ASP A 99 10.02 -7.96 -12.37
CA ASP A 99 9.52 -7.64 -13.72
C ASP A 99 9.33 -6.13 -13.96
N GLY A 100 9.87 -5.28 -13.08
CA GLY A 100 9.67 -3.83 -13.15
C GLY A 100 8.34 -3.34 -12.59
N SER A 101 7.55 -4.20 -11.97
CA SER A 101 6.21 -3.83 -11.49
C SER A 101 6.22 -2.80 -10.37
N VAL A 102 7.25 -2.76 -9.53
CA VAL A 102 7.36 -1.74 -8.48
C VAL A 102 7.47 -0.35 -9.07
N GLU A 103 8.34 -0.18 -10.06
CA GLU A 103 8.52 1.10 -10.75
C GLU A 103 7.23 1.51 -11.49
N ARG A 104 6.60 0.58 -12.20
CA ARG A 104 5.33 0.85 -12.88
C ARG A 104 4.24 1.24 -11.90
N THR A 105 4.18 0.57 -10.76
CA THR A 105 3.17 0.85 -9.72
C THR A 105 3.33 2.27 -9.18
N ALA A 106 4.56 2.70 -8.89
CA ALA A 106 4.81 4.07 -8.44
C ALA A 106 4.29 5.10 -9.46
N GLN A 107 4.52 4.85 -10.74
CA GLN A 107 4.03 5.74 -11.79
C GLN A 107 2.50 5.71 -11.89
N ILE A 108 1.88 4.54 -11.76
CA ILE A 108 0.42 4.41 -11.75
C ILE A 108 -0.19 5.22 -10.60
N ILE A 109 0.42 5.16 -9.42
CA ILE A 109 -0.03 5.93 -8.25
C ILE A 109 0.07 7.44 -8.53
N ALA A 110 1.19 7.89 -9.10
CA ALA A 110 1.38 9.29 -9.46
C ALA A 110 0.34 9.74 -10.50
N ASP A 111 0.10 8.93 -11.52
CA ASP A 111 -0.88 9.22 -12.56
C ASP A 111 -2.31 9.22 -12.01
N ASN A 112 -2.55 8.52 -10.91
CA ASN A 112 -3.84 8.50 -10.22
C ASN A 112 -4.05 9.71 -9.30
N GLY A 113 -3.11 10.65 -9.28
CA GLY A 113 -3.26 11.92 -8.58
C GLY A 113 -2.69 11.96 -7.16
N PHE A 114 -2.00 10.92 -6.74
CA PHE A 114 -1.31 10.92 -5.44
C PHE A 114 0.12 11.43 -5.58
N GLU A 115 0.59 12.11 -4.54
CA GLU A 115 2.00 12.45 -4.44
C GLU A 115 2.78 11.20 -4.02
N VAL A 116 3.79 10.83 -4.83
CA VAL A 116 4.61 9.64 -4.57
C VAL A 116 5.90 10.06 -3.84
N ASP A 117 6.23 9.34 -2.79
CA ASP A 117 7.52 9.45 -2.11
C ASP A 117 8.55 8.65 -2.92
N TRP A 118 9.10 9.29 -3.95
CA TRP A 118 9.96 8.60 -4.93
C TRP A 118 11.17 7.94 -4.30
N LYS A 119 11.81 8.57 -3.30
CA LYS A 119 12.96 7.95 -2.62
C LYS A 119 12.61 6.63 -1.97
N LEU A 120 11.42 6.58 -1.37
CA LEU A 120 10.94 5.37 -0.72
C LEU A 120 10.70 4.26 -1.73
N TRP A 121 10.08 4.59 -2.86
CA TRP A 121 9.79 3.62 -3.92
C TRP A 121 11.04 3.17 -4.68
N GLU A 122 11.92 4.11 -5.02
CA GLU A 122 13.15 3.83 -5.78
C GLU A 122 14.08 2.86 -5.06
N ALA A 123 14.12 2.90 -3.74
CA ALA A 123 14.93 1.99 -2.94
C ALA A 123 14.60 0.52 -3.19
N ASP A 124 13.37 0.23 -3.62
CA ASP A 124 12.87 -1.14 -3.80
C ASP A 124 12.49 -1.48 -5.23
N TYR A 125 12.95 -0.72 -6.23
CA TYR A 125 12.56 -0.99 -7.62
C TYR A 125 12.91 -2.40 -8.09
N GLY A 126 13.98 -2.99 -7.58
CA GLY A 126 14.33 -4.37 -7.90
C GLY A 126 13.81 -5.40 -6.91
N LYS A 127 12.95 -5.00 -5.97
CA LYS A 127 12.59 -5.82 -4.81
C LYS A 127 11.09 -5.76 -4.56
N CYS A 128 10.31 -6.44 -5.36
CA CYS A 128 8.87 -6.53 -5.11
C CYS A 128 8.60 -7.13 -3.74
N GLY A 129 7.56 -6.66 -3.08
CA GLY A 129 7.07 -7.26 -1.85
C GLY A 129 6.53 -8.66 -2.11
N PRO A 130 6.34 -9.47 -1.06
CA PRO A 130 5.94 -10.87 -1.22
C PRO A 130 4.48 -11.06 -1.62
N CYS A 131 3.69 -10.01 -1.68
CA CYS A 131 2.24 -10.10 -1.93
C CYS A 131 1.78 -9.08 -2.96
N ARG A 132 0.67 -9.40 -3.63
CA ARG A 132 0.03 -8.51 -4.61
C ARG A 132 -1.48 -8.46 -4.37
N PRO A 133 -2.16 -7.38 -4.77
CA PRO A 133 -3.63 -7.37 -4.80
C PRO A 133 -4.12 -8.46 -5.75
N ARG A 134 -5.12 -9.21 -5.32
CA ARG A 134 -5.56 -10.39 -6.07
C ARG A 134 -5.99 -10.06 -7.51
N GLU A 135 -6.76 -9.01 -7.67
CA GLU A 135 -7.30 -8.65 -8.98
C GLU A 135 -6.20 -8.28 -9.98
N ASN A 136 -5.13 -7.70 -9.48
CA ASN A 136 -3.98 -7.29 -10.30
C ASN A 136 -2.84 -8.32 -10.30
N CYS A 137 -3.11 -9.51 -9.79
CA CYS A 137 -2.14 -10.59 -9.63
C CYS A 137 -2.47 -11.72 -10.60
N HIS A 138 -1.50 -12.25 -11.30
CA HIS A 138 -1.72 -13.35 -12.24
C HIS A 138 -0.80 -14.51 -11.97
#